data_bf234b3bbba12a95fc395bc62c70a933
#
_entry.id   bf234b3bbba12a95fc395bc62c70a933
#
_cell.length_a   1.000
_cell.length_b   1.000
_cell.length_c   1.000
_cell.angle_alpha   90.00
_cell.angle_beta   90.00
_cell.angle_gamma   90.00
#
_symmetry.space_group_name_H-M   'P 1'
#
loop_
_entity.id
_entity.type
_entity.pdbx_description
1 polymer ?
#
loop_
_entity_poly.entity_id
_entity_poly.type
_entity_poly.pdbx_seq_one_letter_code
_entity_poly.pdbx_strand_id
1 'polypeptide(L)'
;MSVMKNNEIFNVVFREKPTMMLIGLYNTKNAVYASSLAKLIDCTYSHVVKILQQMEKAGLITFNKQGRLKLLNLTKKGQEIVEHIDKVRNLL
;
A
#
# COMPACT_ATOMS: atom_id res chain seq x y z
N MET A 1 -10.36 6.42 28.34
CA MET A 1 -10.09 6.50 26.90
C MET A 1 -8.91 5.62 26.52
N SER A 2 -9.06 4.90 25.48
CA SER A 2 -7.94 4.12 24.98
C SER A 2 -6.96 5.04 24.26
N VAL A 3 -5.71 5.03 24.70
CA VAL A 3 -4.64 5.74 23.99
C VAL A 3 -4.46 5.12 22.61
N MET A 4 -4.71 3.82 22.53
CA MET A 4 -4.54 3.06 21.31
C MET A 4 -5.90 2.64 20.78
N LYS A 5 -6.53 3.54 20.04
CA LYS A 5 -7.77 3.20 19.37
C LYS A 5 -7.50 2.04 18.40
N ASN A 6 -8.32 1.00 18.50
CA ASN A 6 -8.17 -0.14 17.61
C ASN A 6 -8.58 0.28 16.20
N ASN A 7 -7.62 0.36 15.32
CA ASN A 7 -7.81 0.71 13.92
C ASN A 7 -7.19 -0.38 13.06
N GLU A 8 -8.04 -1.15 12.38
CA GLU A 8 -7.57 -2.28 11.58
C GLU A 8 -6.58 -1.87 10.52
N ILE A 9 -6.84 -0.75 9.85
CA ILE A 9 -5.93 -0.29 8.79
C ILE A 9 -4.58 0.14 9.36
N PHE A 10 -4.54 0.70 10.56
CA PHE A 10 -3.29 1.01 11.23
C PHE A 10 -2.45 -0.25 11.39
N ASN A 11 -3.08 -1.32 11.88
CA ASN A 11 -2.38 -2.59 12.08
C ASN A 11 -1.94 -3.24 10.79
N VAL A 12 -2.64 -2.98 9.69
CA VAL A 12 -2.25 -3.48 8.38
C VAL A 12 -1.05 -2.69 7.86
N VAL A 13 -1.13 -1.37 7.87
CA VAL A 13 -0.11 -0.50 7.27
C VAL A 13 1.22 -0.60 7.99
N PHE A 14 1.20 -0.71 9.32
CA PHE A 14 2.44 -0.74 10.12
C PHE A 14 3.01 -2.14 10.25
N ARG A 15 3.14 -2.80 9.12
CA ARG A 15 3.86 -4.08 8.97
C ARG A 15 4.80 -3.94 7.78
N GLU A 16 5.82 -4.76 7.76
CA GLU A 16 6.87 -4.67 6.74
C GLU A 16 6.32 -4.69 5.31
N LYS A 17 5.57 -5.75 4.98
CA LYS A 17 5.12 -5.93 3.60
C LYS A 17 4.14 -4.83 3.15
N PRO A 18 3.09 -4.51 3.92
CA PRO A 18 2.20 -3.42 3.52
C PRO A 18 2.89 -2.06 3.42
N THR A 19 3.79 -1.77 4.34
CA THR A 19 4.56 -0.52 4.29
C THR A 19 5.39 -0.46 3.03
N MET A 20 6.04 -1.56 2.66
CA MET A 20 6.84 -1.63 1.44
C MET A 20 5.99 -1.51 0.17
N MET A 21 4.76 -2.02 0.21
CA MET A 21 3.83 -1.84 -0.92
C MET A 21 3.53 -0.37 -1.17
N LEU A 22 3.22 0.37 -0.11
CA LEU A 22 2.94 1.80 -0.21
C LEU A 22 4.17 2.57 -0.70
N ILE A 23 5.34 2.27 -0.14
CA ILE A 23 6.58 2.91 -0.57
C ILE A 23 6.88 2.60 -2.04
N GLY A 24 6.66 1.35 -2.45
CA GLY A 24 6.85 0.95 -3.83
C GLY A 24 5.96 1.71 -4.80
N LEU A 25 4.70 1.88 -4.43
CA LEU A 25 3.76 2.68 -5.24
C LEU A 25 4.16 4.14 -5.30
N TYR A 26 4.66 4.67 -4.21
CA TYR A 26 5.06 6.07 -4.12
C TYR A 26 6.31 6.36 -4.95
N ASN A 27 7.29 5.46 -4.91
CA ASN A 27 8.57 5.68 -5.56
C ASN A 27 8.59 5.29 -7.04
N THR A 28 7.59 4.57 -7.53
CA THR A 28 7.56 4.11 -8.90
C THR A 28 6.81 5.11 -9.77
N LYS A 29 7.47 5.59 -10.82
CA LYS A 29 6.86 6.53 -11.78
C LYS A 29 6.08 5.81 -12.88
N ASN A 30 6.33 4.53 -13.06
CA ASN A 30 5.66 3.73 -14.07
C ASN A 30 4.40 3.08 -13.50
N ALA A 31 3.57 2.55 -14.39
CA ALA A 31 2.39 1.81 -13.98
C ALA A 31 2.76 0.62 -13.12
N VAL A 32 2.07 0.45 -11.99
CA VAL A 32 2.30 -0.65 -11.06
C VAL A 32 1.06 -1.53 -11.01
N TYR A 33 1.28 -2.82 -11.17
CA TYR A 33 0.22 -3.82 -11.09
C TYR A 33 0.47 -4.70 -9.87
N ALA A 34 -0.60 -5.35 -9.40
CA ALA A 34 -0.50 -6.23 -8.23
C ALA A 34 0.54 -7.32 -8.41
N SER A 35 0.64 -7.87 -9.63
CA SER A 35 1.61 -8.92 -9.94
C SER A 35 3.05 -8.42 -9.86
N SER A 36 3.31 -7.22 -10.39
CA SER A 36 4.65 -6.64 -10.32
C SER A 36 5.02 -6.27 -8.89
N LEU A 37 4.06 -5.78 -8.13
CA LEU A 37 4.30 -5.44 -6.73
C LEU A 37 4.63 -6.69 -5.90
N ALA A 38 3.96 -7.79 -6.16
CA ALA A 38 4.23 -9.07 -5.48
C ALA A 38 5.67 -9.52 -5.69
N LYS A 39 6.20 -9.36 -6.91
CA LYS A 39 7.58 -9.68 -7.21
C LYS A 39 8.55 -8.74 -6.51
N LEU A 40 8.23 -7.45 -6.50
CA LEU A 40 9.10 -6.44 -5.91
C LEU A 40 9.32 -6.65 -4.42
N ILE A 41 8.27 -7.02 -3.69
CA ILE A 41 8.36 -7.18 -2.24
C ILE A 41 8.51 -8.62 -1.78
N ASP A 42 8.70 -9.53 -2.71
CA ASP A 42 8.87 -10.96 -2.43
C ASP A 42 7.72 -11.51 -1.58
N CYS A 43 6.53 -11.45 -2.15
CA CYS A 43 5.30 -11.85 -1.47
C CYS A 43 4.42 -12.61 -2.45
N THR A 44 3.57 -13.50 -1.94
CA THR A 44 2.65 -14.21 -2.83
C THR A 44 1.61 -13.25 -3.38
N TYR A 45 1.15 -13.54 -4.59
CA TYR A 45 0.15 -12.72 -5.25
C TYR A 45 -1.13 -12.62 -4.44
N SER A 46 -1.61 -13.75 -3.91
CA SER A 46 -2.85 -13.77 -3.12
C SER A 46 -2.74 -12.93 -1.85
N HIS A 47 -1.58 -12.96 -1.21
CA HIS A 47 -1.34 -12.16 0.00
C HIS A 47 -1.31 -10.65 -0.34
N VAL A 48 -0.65 -10.31 -1.45
CA VAL A 48 -0.61 -8.92 -1.93
C VAL A 48 -2.01 -8.41 -2.23
N VAL A 49 -2.80 -9.20 -2.96
CA VAL A 49 -4.17 -8.80 -3.31
C VAL A 49 -5.02 -8.57 -2.06
N LYS A 50 -4.89 -9.45 -1.07
CA LYS A 50 -5.62 -9.31 0.19
C LYS A 50 -5.29 -7.98 0.88
N ILE A 51 -4.02 -7.65 0.98
CA ILE A 51 -3.58 -6.41 1.60
C ILE A 51 -4.07 -5.20 0.80
N LEU A 52 -3.94 -5.26 -0.52
CA LEU A 52 -4.38 -4.17 -1.39
C LEU A 52 -5.88 -3.92 -1.29
N GLN A 53 -6.67 -4.98 -1.15
CA GLN A 53 -8.11 -4.85 -0.95
C GLN A 53 -8.43 -4.11 0.35
N GLN A 54 -7.68 -4.40 1.40
CA GLN A 54 -7.83 -3.69 2.68
C GLN A 54 -7.46 -2.21 2.54
N MET A 55 -6.40 -1.92 1.79
CA MET A 55 -5.99 -0.54 1.53
C MET A 55 -7.01 0.22 0.68
N GLU A 56 -7.57 -0.44 -0.32
CA GLU A 56 -8.62 0.17 -1.14
C GLU A 56 -9.85 0.51 -0.29
N LYS A 57 -10.26 -0.41 0.55
CA LYS A 57 -11.40 -0.21 1.44
C LYS A 57 -11.18 0.96 2.39
N ALA A 58 -9.94 1.17 2.80
CA ALA A 58 -9.58 2.29 3.67
C ALA A 58 -9.36 3.60 2.92
N GLY A 59 -9.43 3.58 1.59
CA GLY A 59 -9.28 4.78 0.78
C GLY A 59 -7.84 5.18 0.51
N LEU A 60 -6.88 4.27 0.64
CA LEU A 60 -5.47 4.58 0.42
C LEU A 60 -5.04 4.38 -1.03
N ILE A 61 -5.67 3.48 -1.72
CA ILE A 61 -5.35 3.16 -3.12
C ILE A 61 -6.65 2.99 -3.91
N THR A 62 -6.50 3.03 -5.23
CA THR A 62 -7.57 2.66 -6.14
C THR A 62 -7.06 1.61 -7.11
N PHE A 63 -7.96 0.77 -7.58
CA PHE A 63 -7.71 -0.17 -8.66
C PHE A 63 -8.35 0.36 -9.94
N ASN A 64 -7.57 0.33 -11.01
CA ASN A 64 -8.07 0.62 -12.34
C ASN A 64 -7.93 -0.63 -13.17
N LYS A 65 -9.05 -1.24 -13.52
CA LYS A 65 -9.02 -2.48 -14.27
C LYS A 65 -8.70 -2.20 -15.74
N GLN A 66 -7.61 -2.80 -16.22
CA GLN A 66 -7.20 -2.69 -17.61
C GLN A 66 -7.06 -4.09 -18.18
N GLY A 67 -8.13 -4.60 -18.80
CA GLY A 67 -8.17 -5.97 -19.28
C GLY A 67 -8.07 -6.93 -18.09
N ARG A 68 -7.04 -7.78 -18.10
CA ARG A 68 -6.78 -8.72 -17.00
C ARG A 68 -5.93 -8.14 -15.89
N LEU A 69 -5.40 -6.94 -16.09
CA LEU A 69 -4.50 -6.31 -15.13
C LEU A 69 -5.25 -5.30 -14.29
N LYS A 70 -4.80 -5.14 -13.06
CA LYS A 70 -5.31 -4.13 -12.14
C LYS A 70 -4.21 -3.12 -11.87
N LEU A 71 -4.37 -1.95 -12.46
CA LEU A 71 -3.45 -0.84 -12.25
C LEU A 71 -3.70 -0.24 -10.88
N LEU A 72 -2.63 -0.05 -10.14
CA LEU A 72 -2.69 0.48 -8.78
C LEU A 72 -2.32 1.95 -8.76
N ASN A 73 -3.08 2.74 -8.03
CA ASN A 73 -2.78 4.15 -7.84
C ASN A 73 -2.99 4.52 -6.39
N LEU A 74 -2.10 5.35 -5.85
CA LEU A 74 -2.31 5.95 -4.55
C LEU A 74 -3.39 7.02 -4.66
N THR A 75 -4.29 7.05 -3.69
CA THR A 75 -5.19 8.17 -3.53
C THR A 75 -4.41 9.33 -2.92
N LYS A 76 -5.03 10.51 -2.85
CA LYS A 76 -4.43 11.65 -2.18
C LYS A 76 -4.12 11.32 -0.71
N LYS A 77 -5.04 10.63 -0.05
CA LYS A 77 -4.86 10.18 1.32
C LYS A 77 -3.69 9.20 1.45
N GLY A 78 -3.63 8.23 0.53
CA GLY A 78 -2.54 7.25 0.52
C GLY A 78 -1.20 7.91 0.29
N GLN A 79 -1.14 8.86 -0.62
CA GLN A 79 0.09 9.60 -0.91
C GLN A 79 0.58 10.37 0.31
N GLU A 80 -0.34 11.04 1.01
CA GLU A 80 0.00 11.78 2.22
C GLU A 80 0.57 10.86 3.29
N ILE A 81 -0.05 9.70 3.49
CA ILE A 81 0.43 8.72 4.46
C ILE A 81 1.83 8.24 4.10
N VAL A 82 2.05 7.91 2.83
CA VAL A 82 3.36 7.41 2.40
C VAL A 82 4.43 8.50 2.56
N GLU A 83 4.10 9.74 2.31
CA GLU A 83 5.06 10.84 2.50
C GLU A 83 5.56 10.89 3.94
N HIS A 84 4.66 10.72 4.90
CA HIS A 84 5.04 10.68 6.31
C HIS A 84 5.88 9.44 6.65
N ILE A 85 5.49 8.28 6.10
CA ILE A 85 6.26 7.06 6.28
C ILE A 85 7.67 7.22 5.73
N ASP A 86 7.78 7.81 4.56
CA ASP A 86 9.08 8.02 3.90
C ASP A 86 9.97 8.95 4.73
N LYS A 87 9.39 9.97 5.34
CA LYS A 87 10.13 10.85 6.24
C LYS A 87 10.67 10.09 7.45
N VAL A 88 9.85 9.23 8.04
CA VAL A 88 10.29 8.40 9.16
C VAL A 88 11.43 7.48 8.72
N ARG A 89 11.27 6.84 7.57
CA ARG A 89 12.28 5.94 7.03
C ARG A 89 13.61 6.65 6.82
N ASN A 90 13.58 7.88 6.30
CA ASN A 90 14.79 8.64 6.03
C ASN A 90 15.50 9.11 7.31
N LEU A 91 14.78 9.17 8.42
CA LEU A 91 15.38 9.49 9.72
C LEU A 91 16.07 8.28 10.36
N LEU A 92 15.70 7.10 9.96
CA LEU A 92 16.29 5.88 10.48
C LEU A 92 17.58 5.53 9.72
#